data_6345aa67f403e5c8ec0d8282f4f9a51f
#
_entry.id   6345aa67f403e5c8ec0d8282f4f9a51f
#
_cell.length_a   1.000
_cell.length_b   1.000
_cell.length_c   1.000
_cell.angle_alpha   90.00
_cell.angle_beta   90.00
_cell.angle_gamma   90.00
#
_symmetry.space_group_name_H-M   'P 1'
#
loop_
_entity.id
_entity.type
_entity.pdbx_description
1 polymer ?
#
loop_
_entity_poly.entity_id
_entity_poly.type
_entity_poly.pdbx_seq_one_letter_code
_entity_poly.pdbx_strand_id
1 'polypeptide(L)' 'MLKLSGKILRKRREKLGISEGQIARATGRDLSTISRYENGHRDTKNLESAVRLLEAYGYKIIDTLEEA' A
#
# COMPACT_ATOMS: atom_id res chain seq x y z
N MET A 1 0.68 -12.32 11.28
CA MET A 1 -0.19 -11.77 10.23
C MET A 1 0.00 -10.27 10.11
N LEU A 2 0.14 -9.77 8.91
CA LEU A 2 0.32 -8.34 8.67
C LEU A 2 -1.03 -7.68 8.44
N LYS A 3 -1.28 -6.64 9.21
CA LYS A 3 -2.52 -5.89 9.06
C LYS A 3 -2.20 -4.45 8.71
N LEU A 4 -2.77 -3.98 7.61
CA LEU A 4 -2.55 -2.61 7.15
C LEU A 4 -3.70 -1.72 7.57
N SER A 5 -3.37 -0.49 7.96
CA SER A 5 -4.39 0.50 8.25
C SER A 5 -4.79 1.20 6.95
N GLY A 6 -6.01 0.92 6.49
CA GLY A 6 -6.51 1.55 5.27
C GLY A 6 -6.59 3.07 5.39
N LYS A 7 -6.93 3.56 6.58
CA LYS A 7 -6.98 5.00 6.82
C LYS A 7 -5.63 5.66 6.63
N ILE A 8 -4.57 5.03 7.14
CA ILE A 8 -3.23 5.57 7.02
C ILE A 8 -2.79 5.56 5.56
N LEU A 9 -3.09 4.48 4.86
CA LEU A 9 -2.77 4.39 3.44
C LEU A 9 -3.45 5.50 2.64
N ARG A 10 -4.75 5.70 2.88
CA ARG A 10 -5.50 6.73 2.18
C ARG A 10 -4.94 8.12 2.47
N LYS A 11 -4.65 8.42 3.71
CA LYS A 11 -4.09 9.72 4.08
C LYS A 11 -2.74 9.95 3.41
N ARG A 12 -1.92 8.93 3.38
CA ARG A 12 -0.62 9.02 2.72
C ARG A 12 -0.78 9.29 1.23
N ARG A 13 -1.70 8.57 0.58
CA ARG A 13 -1.96 8.76 -0.84
C ARG A 13 -2.45 10.17 -1.13
N GLU A 14 -3.40 10.65 -0.35
CA GLU A 14 -3.94 11.99 -0.51
C GLU A 14 -2.86 13.05 -0.32
N LYS A 15 -2.00 12.85 0.66
CA LYS A 15 -0.91 13.77 0.93
C LYS A 15 0.08 13.84 -0.24
N LEU A 16 0.29 12.72 -0.92
CA LEU A 16 1.16 12.66 -2.09
C LEU A 16 0.48 13.17 -3.36
N GLY A 17 -0.82 13.39 -3.30
CA GLY A 17 -1.57 13.89 -4.46
C GLY A 17 -1.77 12.89 -5.56
N ILE A 18 -1.78 11.59 -5.24
CA ILE A 18 -1.97 10.54 -6.24
C ILE A 18 -3.31 9.85 -6.06
N SER A 19 -3.78 9.22 -7.14
CA SER A 19 -5.08 8.57 -7.13
C SER A 19 -4.95 7.08 -6.83
N GLU A 20 -6.08 6.47 -6.45
CA GLU A 20 -6.12 5.01 -6.28
C GLU A 20 -5.74 4.29 -7.57
N GLY A 21 -6.12 4.86 -8.71
CA GLY A 21 -5.75 4.28 -10.00
C GLY A 21 -4.25 4.25 -10.24
N GLN A 22 -3.54 5.27 -9.76
CA GLN A 22 -2.08 5.29 -9.86
C GLN A 22 -1.44 4.21 -9.00
N ILE A 23 -1.98 3.99 -7.80
CA ILE A 23 -1.52 2.92 -6.93
C ILE A 23 -1.80 1.55 -7.57
N ALA A 24 -2.99 1.40 -8.15
CA ALA A 24 -3.37 0.15 -8.81
C ALA A 24 -2.39 -0.19 -9.93
N ARG A 25 -2.05 0.81 -10.72
CA ARG A 25 -1.10 0.63 -11.83
C ARG A 25 0.28 0.26 -11.35
N ALA A 26 0.75 0.95 -10.31
CA ALA A 26 2.08 0.72 -9.75
C ALA A 26 2.21 -0.67 -9.15
N THR A 27 1.12 -1.22 -8.62
CA THR A 27 1.14 -2.53 -7.98
C THR A 27 0.68 -3.66 -8.90
N GLY A 28 0.18 -3.33 -10.09
CA GLY A 28 -0.38 -4.33 -10.99
C GLY A 28 -1.69 -4.92 -10.50
N ARG A 29 -2.42 -4.18 -9.69
CA ARG A 29 -3.69 -4.64 -9.11
C ARG A 29 -4.86 -3.85 -9.65
N ASP A 30 -6.08 -4.35 -9.41
CA ASP A 30 -7.29 -3.66 -9.81
C ASP A 30 -7.56 -2.47 -8.89
N LEU A 31 -8.24 -1.47 -9.44
CA LEU A 31 -8.69 -0.33 -8.67
C LEU A 31 -9.57 -0.75 -7.49
N SER A 32 -10.45 -1.71 -7.71
CA SER A 32 -11.32 -2.20 -6.64
C SER A 32 -10.54 -2.84 -5.50
N THR A 33 -9.41 -3.50 -5.83
CA THR A 33 -8.55 -4.09 -4.82
C THR A 33 -7.92 -3.02 -3.94
N ILE A 34 -7.42 -1.94 -4.55
CA ILE A 34 -6.83 -0.83 -3.80
C ILE A 34 -7.88 -0.19 -2.91
N SER A 35 -9.08 0.02 -3.44
CA SER A 35 -10.18 0.58 -2.66
C SER A 35 -10.48 -0.28 -1.43
N ARG A 36 -10.46 -1.59 -1.57
CA ARG A 36 -10.71 -2.50 -0.45
C ARG A 36 -9.63 -2.39 0.62
N TYR A 37 -8.37 -2.26 0.22
CA TYR A 37 -7.30 -2.04 1.19
C TYR A 37 -7.53 -0.75 1.98
N GLU A 38 -7.87 0.32 1.30
CA GLU A 38 -8.05 1.61 1.96
C GLU A 38 -9.29 1.67 2.83
N ASN A 39 -10.28 0.84 2.54
CA ASN A 39 -11.50 0.77 3.35
C ASN A 39 -11.44 -0.30 4.43
N GLY A 40 -10.31 -0.97 4.57
CA GLY A 40 -10.13 -1.96 5.62
C GLY A 40 -10.79 -3.31 5.37
N HIS A 41 -11.22 -3.57 4.15
CA HIS A 41 -11.89 -4.83 3.81
C HIS A 41 -10.94 -5.91 3.32
N ARG A 42 -9.66 -5.60 3.24
CA ARG A 42 -8.67 -6.55 2.75
C ARG A 42 -7.30 -6.28 3.37
N ASP A 43 -6.65 -7.35 3.79
CA ASP A 43 -5.27 -7.30 4.27
C ASP A 43 -4.37 -8.04 3.28
N THR A 44 -3.08 -7.77 3.36
CA THR A 44 -2.11 -8.49 2.53
C THR A 44 -1.91 -9.88 3.11
N LYS A 45 -1.63 -10.84 2.23
CA LYS A 45 -1.46 -12.23 2.64
C LYS A 45 -0.06 -12.53 3.18
N ASN A 46 0.93 -11.80 2.72
CA ASN A 46 2.30 -12.06 3.11
C ASN A 46 3.13 -10.79 3.07
N LEU A 47 4.35 -10.89 3.58
CA LEU A 47 5.24 -9.74 3.68
C LEU A 47 5.60 -9.15 2.31
N GLU A 48 5.80 -10.00 1.32
CA GLU A 48 6.17 -9.53 -0.02
C GLU A 48 5.09 -8.63 -0.61
N SER A 49 3.83 -9.06 -0.51
CA SER A 49 2.71 -8.24 -0.99
C SER A 49 2.59 -6.94 -0.21
N ALA A 50 2.82 -6.99 1.10
CA ALA A 50 2.75 -5.79 1.92
C ALA A 50 3.83 -4.79 1.52
N VAL A 51 5.06 -5.26 1.30
CA VAL A 51 6.16 -4.40 0.91
C VAL A 51 5.87 -3.72 -0.43
N ARG A 52 5.40 -4.47 -1.41
CA ARG A 52 5.07 -3.91 -2.72
C ARG A 52 4.00 -2.83 -2.62
N LEU A 53 2.97 -3.12 -1.82
CA LEU A 53 1.89 -2.15 -1.65
C LEU A 53 2.40 -0.88 -0.98
N LEU A 54 3.16 -1.02 0.10
CA LEU A 54 3.68 0.12 0.83
C LEU A 54 4.64 0.96 -0.02
N GLU A 55 5.45 0.32 -0.85
CA GLU A 55 6.35 1.06 -1.73
C GLU A 55 5.57 1.93 -2.72
N ALA A 56 4.43 1.44 -3.21
CA ALA A 56 3.59 2.22 -4.10
C ALA A 56 3.04 3.47 -3.40
N TYR A 57 2.91 3.42 -2.08
CA TYR A 57 2.49 4.57 -1.28
C TYR A 57 3.66 5.46 -0.84
N GLY A 58 4.85 5.19 -1.36
CA GLY A 58 6.00 6.04 -1.10
C GLY A 58 6.81 5.70 0.13
N TYR A 59 6.54 4.57 0.77
CA TYR A 59 7.34 4.15 1.92
C TYR A 59 8.62 3.47 1.45
N LYS A 60 9.70 3.70 2.17
CA LYS A 60 11.00 3.14 1.81
C LYS A 60 11.35 1.97 2.73
N ILE A 61 10.80 0.83 2.41
CA ILE A 61 10.99 -0.37 3.22
C ILE A 61 12.43 -0.87 3.18
N ILE A 62 13.05 -0.78 2.00
CA ILE A 62 14.42 -1.25 1.81
C ILE A 62 15.40 -0.52 2.70
N ASP A 63 15.23 0.78 2.85
CA ASP A 63 16.11 1.57 3.71
C ASP A 63 16.10 1.07 5.16
N THR A 64 14.94 0.61 5.59
CA THR A 64 14.79 0.07 6.94
C THR A 64 15.43 -1.30 7.07
N LEU A 65 15.30 -2.14 6.06
CA LEU A 65 15.81 -3.51 6.10
C LEU A 65 17.32 -3.59 5.93
N GLU A 66 17.90 -2.65 5.23
CA GLU A 66 19.35 -2.65 5.01
C GLU A 66 20.14 -2.53 6.31
N GLU A 67 19.57 -1.88 7.29
CA GLU A 67 20.25 -1.68 8.56
C GLU A 67 20.35 -2.95 9.39
N ALA A 68 19.54 -3.92 9.07
CA ALA A 68 19.58 -5.18 9.76
C ALA A 68 20.73 -6.05 9.25
#